data_9afb46ddd30dd8b0607ca3664d1bb7db
#
_entry.id   9afb46ddd30dd8b0607ca3664d1bb7db
#
_cell.length_a   1.000
_cell.length_b   1.000
_cell.length_c   1.000
_cell.angle_alpha   90.00
_cell.angle_beta   90.00
_cell.angle_gamma   90.00
#
_symmetry.space_group_name_H-M   'P 1'
#
loop_
_entity.id
_entity.type
_entity.pdbx_description
1 polymer ?
#
loop_
_entity_poly.entity_id
_entity_poly.type
_entity_poly.pdbx_seq_one_letter_code
_entity_poly.pdbx_strand_id
1 'polypeptide(L)'
;MRYNDKSTRECYTESISKDGRAPLCGCESDMKVIIAADSFKGSCSAEEAVSAMERGVHKVFPDAQTVGIPVADGGEGTVDALVAATGGKKVCITAHDPLGRPISAEYGVLPDGTAVVETAAASGLPRLRPEERDAFHATSCGTGELIRHALEHGARRLILGLGGSATTDGGMGLAQVLGVAFLDADGKALAPGGGSLARLARIETDAIVPQAKDCTFILACDVRNQLCGTEGAAAVFGPQKGATPEQVALLDQALSRYASVLSSQLGSDTAQRDGAGAAGGIGCAMMAFFGASFLSGIDLVLDAAGFSTAVAGADLVLTGEGRLDAQ
;
A
#
# COMPACT_ATOMS: atom_id res chain seq x y z
N MET A 1 -12.06 12.19 43.33
CA MET A 1 -12.98 13.31 43.12
C MET A 1 -14.23 12.78 42.42
N ARG A 2 -15.37 12.78 43.13
CA ARG A 2 -16.65 12.30 42.57
C ARG A 2 -17.31 13.50 41.90
N TYR A 3 -17.53 13.44 40.59
CA TYR A 3 -18.39 14.38 39.88
C TYR A 3 -19.81 13.85 39.95
N ASN A 4 -20.66 14.60 40.64
CA ASN A 4 -22.08 14.37 40.80
C ASN A 4 -22.77 15.34 39.81
N ASP A 5 -23.15 14.86 38.63
CA ASP A 5 -23.98 15.64 37.72
C ASP A 5 -25.41 15.11 37.76
N LYS A 6 -26.33 15.93 38.24
CA LYS A 6 -27.74 15.63 38.44
C LYS A 6 -28.63 15.98 37.26
N SER A 7 -28.06 16.16 36.03
CA SER A 7 -28.83 16.64 34.86
C SER A 7 -29.32 15.58 33.89
N THR A 8 -29.06 14.28 34.14
CA THR A 8 -29.38 13.20 33.19
C THR A 8 -30.49 12.24 33.63
N ARG A 9 -31.39 12.64 34.53
CA ARG A 9 -32.42 11.72 35.07
C ARG A 9 -33.89 12.11 34.85
N GLU A 10 -34.24 13.03 33.95
CA GLU A 10 -35.66 13.43 33.77
C GLU A 10 -36.23 13.19 32.34
N CYS A 11 -35.70 12.31 31.54
CA CYS A 11 -36.27 11.98 30.21
C CYS A 11 -36.75 10.53 30.07
N TYR A 12 -37.08 9.84 31.11
CA TYR A 12 -37.65 8.49 31.04
C TYR A 12 -38.99 8.41 31.80
N THR A 13 -40.02 9.04 31.23
CA THR A 13 -41.44 8.61 31.40
C THR A 13 -42.28 9.44 30.42
N GLU A 14 -42.78 8.79 29.39
CA GLU A 14 -44.14 8.85 28.87
C GLU A 14 -44.22 8.62 27.35
N SER A 15 -45.14 7.75 27.04
CA SER A 15 -45.77 7.46 25.74
C SER A 15 -45.06 6.51 24.77
N ILE A 16 -45.30 5.21 25.00
CA ILE A 16 -45.30 4.23 23.92
C ILE A 16 -46.49 4.56 23.01
N SER A 17 -46.23 4.94 21.75
CA SER A 17 -47.29 5.10 20.76
C SER A 17 -47.92 3.75 20.44
N LYS A 18 -49.20 3.73 19.99
CA LYS A 18 -49.95 2.51 19.70
C LYS A 18 -49.35 1.63 18.61
N ASP A 19 -48.26 2.06 17.95
CA ASP A 19 -47.60 1.37 16.86
C ASP A 19 -46.26 0.69 17.26
N GLY A 20 -45.96 0.60 18.58
CA GLY A 20 -44.81 -0.17 19.09
C GLY A 20 -43.44 0.39 18.74
N ARG A 21 -43.32 1.63 18.26
CA ARG A 21 -42.05 2.34 18.07
C ARG A 21 -41.86 3.29 19.20
N ALA A 22 -40.79 3.11 19.98
CA ALA A 22 -40.37 4.13 20.93
C ALA A 22 -40.08 5.43 20.14
N PRO A 23 -40.59 6.60 20.57
CA PRO A 23 -40.14 7.86 20.01
C PRO A 23 -38.68 7.98 20.36
N LEU A 24 -37.84 8.01 19.35
CA LEU A 24 -36.47 8.50 19.50
C LEU A 24 -36.60 9.92 20.01
N CYS A 25 -36.17 10.17 21.24
CA CYS A 25 -36.23 11.46 21.93
C CYS A 25 -35.82 12.55 20.94
N GLY A 26 -36.69 13.55 20.74
CA GLY A 26 -36.46 14.66 19.83
C GLY A 26 -35.31 15.56 20.25
N CYS A 27 -34.11 15.09 20.00
CA CYS A 27 -32.96 15.91 19.71
C CYS A 27 -32.88 15.91 18.18
N GLU A 28 -33.47 16.88 17.53
CA GLU A 28 -33.02 17.37 16.22
C GLU A 28 -31.61 17.94 16.42
N SER A 29 -30.67 17.08 16.78
CA SER A 29 -29.24 17.40 16.76
C SER A 29 -28.77 16.92 15.40
N ASP A 30 -28.11 17.80 14.66
CA ASP A 30 -27.36 17.51 13.45
C ASP A 30 -26.37 16.36 13.73
N MET A 31 -26.87 15.11 13.71
CA MET A 31 -26.05 13.93 13.97
C MET A 31 -24.91 13.90 12.96
N LYS A 32 -23.69 13.97 13.44
CA LYS A 32 -22.48 13.93 12.59
C LYS A 32 -21.91 12.52 12.54
N VAL A 33 -21.91 11.93 11.34
CA VAL A 33 -21.41 10.57 11.10
C VAL A 33 -20.19 10.63 10.19
N ILE A 34 -19.06 10.12 10.67
CA ILE A 34 -17.86 9.91 9.84
C ILE A 34 -17.88 8.50 9.31
N ILE A 35 -17.60 8.35 8.02
CA ILE A 35 -17.57 7.05 7.34
C ILE A 35 -16.17 6.89 6.74
N ALA A 36 -15.33 6.06 7.38
CA ALA A 36 -13.95 5.80 6.97
C ALA A 36 -13.79 4.31 6.65
N ALA A 37 -14.00 3.91 5.41
CA ALA A 37 -13.96 2.52 4.98
C ALA A 37 -12.91 2.29 3.90
N ASP A 38 -12.21 1.14 3.99
CA ASP A 38 -11.34 0.63 2.95
C ASP A 38 -12.15 -0.13 1.88
N SER A 39 -11.47 -0.51 0.81
CA SER A 39 -12.03 -1.34 -0.25
C SER A 39 -12.37 -2.75 0.24
N PHE A 40 -13.46 -3.30 -0.29
CA PHE A 40 -13.79 -4.71 -0.13
C PHE A 40 -13.22 -5.47 -1.32
N LYS A 41 -11.94 -5.86 -1.24
CA LYS A 41 -11.16 -6.45 -2.32
C LYS A 41 -11.93 -7.49 -3.13
N GLY A 42 -12.06 -7.27 -4.45
CA GLY A 42 -12.84 -8.12 -5.36
C GLY A 42 -14.36 -7.89 -5.33
N SER A 43 -14.86 -6.92 -4.57
CA SER A 43 -16.30 -6.60 -4.46
C SER A 43 -16.59 -5.13 -4.80
N CYS A 44 -16.05 -4.18 -4.03
CA CYS A 44 -16.25 -2.76 -4.30
C CYS A 44 -15.05 -1.92 -3.84
N SER A 45 -14.90 -0.73 -4.45
CA SER A 45 -13.89 0.25 -4.06
C SER A 45 -14.21 0.89 -2.70
N ALA A 46 -13.22 1.57 -2.11
CA ALA A 46 -13.43 2.34 -0.88
C ALA A 46 -14.49 3.45 -1.06
N GLU A 47 -14.48 4.13 -2.21
CA GLU A 47 -15.48 5.16 -2.54
C GLU A 47 -16.89 4.58 -2.66
N GLU A 48 -17.06 3.42 -3.32
CA GLU A 48 -18.34 2.72 -3.44
C GLU A 48 -18.84 2.26 -2.07
N ALA A 49 -17.96 1.75 -1.20
CA ALA A 49 -18.29 1.34 0.15
C ALA A 49 -18.76 2.52 0.99
N VAL A 50 -18.00 3.61 1.02
CA VAL A 50 -18.35 4.86 1.71
C VAL A 50 -19.70 5.37 1.22
N SER A 51 -19.90 5.51 -0.09
CA SER A 51 -21.18 5.98 -0.67
C SER A 51 -22.36 5.07 -0.33
N ALA A 52 -22.14 3.76 -0.25
CA ALA A 52 -23.19 2.81 0.15
C ALA A 52 -23.56 2.98 1.63
N MET A 53 -22.55 3.17 2.50
CA MET A 53 -22.77 3.42 3.93
C MET A 53 -23.48 4.76 4.16
N GLU A 54 -23.13 5.84 3.44
CA GLU A 54 -23.82 7.14 3.50
C GLU A 54 -25.29 7.00 3.16
N ARG A 55 -25.62 6.31 2.06
CA ARG A 55 -27.02 6.02 1.71
C ARG A 55 -27.74 5.21 2.79
N GLY A 56 -27.01 4.32 3.48
CA GLY A 56 -27.55 3.55 4.62
C GLY A 56 -27.87 4.44 5.81
N VAL A 57 -26.97 5.34 6.17
CA VAL A 57 -27.17 6.33 7.25
C VAL A 57 -28.38 7.19 6.99
N HIS A 58 -28.47 7.81 5.81
CA HIS A 58 -29.59 8.70 5.45
C HIS A 58 -30.97 8.02 5.36
N LYS A 59 -31.02 6.68 5.20
CA LYS A 59 -32.30 5.94 5.30
C LYS A 59 -32.83 5.88 6.73
N VAL A 60 -31.96 5.92 7.72
CA VAL A 60 -32.32 5.81 9.15
C VAL A 60 -32.33 7.19 9.80
N PHE A 61 -31.37 8.03 9.45
CA PHE A 61 -31.17 9.40 9.92
C PHE A 61 -31.12 10.35 8.72
N PRO A 62 -32.29 10.78 8.17
CA PRO A 62 -32.35 11.58 6.94
C PRO A 62 -31.58 12.90 7.02
N ASP A 63 -31.55 13.53 8.20
CA ASP A 63 -30.94 14.85 8.46
C ASP A 63 -29.50 14.75 9.01
N ALA A 64 -28.92 13.54 9.08
CA ALA A 64 -27.55 13.36 9.55
C ALA A 64 -26.54 14.02 8.60
N GLN A 65 -25.58 14.72 9.18
CA GLN A 65 -24.41 15.20 8.44
C GLN A 65 -23.41 14.05 8.28
N THR A 66 -23.20 13.57 7.05
CA THR A 66 -22.20 12.54 6.76
C THR A 66 -20.91 13.15 6.21
N VAL A 67 -19.76 12.60 6.61
CA VAL A 67 -18.45 12.90 6.04
C VAL A 67 -17.81 11.58 5.62
N GLY A 68 -17.75 11.34 4.31
CA GLY A 68 -17.13 10.15 3.72
C GLY A 68 -15.64 10.35 3.51
N ILE A 69 -14.83 9.42 4.02
CA ILE A 69 -13.37 9.41 3.89
C ILE A 69 -12.96 8.01 3.39
N PRO A 70 -12.83 7.80 2.08
CA PRO A 70 -12.24 6.57 1.57
C PRO A 70 -10.82 6.42 2.12
N VAL A 71 -10.51 5.25 2.69
CA VAL A 71 -9.19 4.97 3.26
C VAL A 71 -8.51 3.82 2.54
N ALA A 72 -7.19 3.68 2.73
CA ALA A 72 -6.39 2.58 2.21
C ALA A 72 -5.17 2.36 3.11
N ASP A 73 -4.66 1.13 3.14
CA ASP A 73 -3.58 0.66 4.01
C ASP A 73 -2.18 0.70 3.36
N GLY A 74 -2.02 1.40 2.24
CA GLY A 74 -0.79 1.36 1.42
C GLY A 74 -0.86 0.30 0.32
N GLY A 75 -2.00 -0.36 0.14
CA GLY A 75 -2.29 -1.27 -0.96
C GLY A 75 -3.03 -0.61 -2.11
N GLU A 76 -3.85 -1.41 -2.79
CA GLU A 76 -4.73 -0.98 -3.87
C GLU A 76 -5.75 0.06 -3.36
N GLY A 77 -5.90 1.17 -4.08
CA GLY A 77 -6.78 2.30 -3.71
C GLY A 77 -6.10 3.46 -2.98
N THR A 78 -4.82 3.32 -2.60
CA THR A 78 -4.05 4.40 -1.95
C THR A 78 -3.90 5.63 -2.85
N VAL A 79 -3.66 5.42 -4.16
CA VAL A 79 -3.60 6.51 -5.14
C VAL A 79 -4.93 7.25 -5.21
N ASP A 80 -6.04 6.50 -5.30
CA ASP A 80 -7.38 7.08 -5.40
C ASP A 80 -7.74 7.87 -4.15
N ALA A 81 -7.51 7.29 -2.96
CA ALA A 81 -7.77 7.94 -1.69
C ALA A 81 -6.97 9.25 -1.52
N LEU A 82 -5.66 9.22 -1.79
CA LEU A 82 -4.81 10.40 -1.63
C LEU A 82 -5.11 11.49 -2.69
N VAL A 83 -5.36 11.09 -3.94
CA VAL A 83 -5.73 12.04 -5.01
C VAL A 83 -7.08 12.68 -4.70
N ALA A 84 -8.08 11.92 -4.28
CA ALA A 84 -9.39 12.45 -3.90
C ALA A 84 -9.30 13.39 -2.69
N ALA A 85 -8.58 12.99 -1.64
CA ALA A 85 -8.44 13.75 -0.41
C ALA A 85 -7.73 15.10 -0.61
N THR A 86 -6.77 15.17 -1.55
CA THR A 86 -5.91 16.35 -1.74
C THR A 86 -6.27 17.21 -2.96
N GLY A 87 -7.15 16.72 -3.84
CA GLY A 87 -7.41 17.37 -5.13
C GLY A 87 -6.27 17.19 -6.13
N GLY A 88 -5.51 16.11 -6.01
CA GLY A 88 -4.45 15.71 -6.93
C GLY A 88 -4.98 15.25 -8.30
N LYS A 89 -4.10 14.73 -9.12
CA LYS A 89 -4.44 14.18 -10.44
C LYS A 89 -3.76 12.85 -10.68
N LYS A 90 -4.36 11.99 -11.51
CA LYS A 90 -3.73 10.77 -12.01
C LYS A 90 -2.97 11.01 -13.30
N VAL A 91 -1.87 10.30 -13.46
CA VAL A 91 -1.06 10.26 -14.66
C VAL A 91 -1.01 8.82 -15.16
N CYS A 92 -1.42 8.60 -16.41
CA CYS A 92 -1.45 7.30 -17.05
C CYS A 92 -0.25 7.17 -18.01
N ILE A 93 0.46 6.04 -17.92
CA ILE A 93 1.58 5.72 -18.81
C ILE A 93 1.52 4.27 -19.30
N THR A 94 2.28 3.97 -20.33
CA THR A 94 2.58 2.58 -20.67
C THR A 94 3.72 2.08 -19.81
N ALA A 95 3.48 1.00 -19.06
CA ALA A 95 4.45 0.27 -18.25
C ALA A 95 4.35 -1.23 -18.54
N HIS A 96 5.15 -2.06 -17.86
CA HIS A 96 5.10 -3.51 -18.03
C HIS A 96 4.46 -4.18 -16.81
N ASP A 97 3.69 -5.24 -17.07
CA ASP A 97 3.13 -6.09 -16.02
C ASP A 97 4.21 -7.01 -15.41
N PRO A 98 3.89 -7.83 -14.39
CA PRO A 98 4.87 -8.73 -13.76
C PRO A 98 5.52 -9.73 -14.71
N LEU A 99 4.91 -10.02 -15.85
CA LEU A 99 5.43 -10.94 -16.87
C LEU A 99 6.07 -10.22 -18.07
N GLY A 100 6.27 -8.90 -17.97
CA GLY A 100 6.92 -8.11 -19.01
C GLY A 100 6.02 -7.74 -20.20
N ARG A 101 4.69 -7.83 -20.07
CA ARG A 101 3.75 -7.44 -21.12
C ARG A 101 3.40 -5.94 -20.96
N PRO A 102 3.30 -5.17 -22.05
CA PRO A 102 2.94 -3.76 -21.98
C PRO A 102 1.49 -3.59 -21.51
N ILE A 103 1.30 -2.70 -20.55
CA ILE A 103 0.00 -2.35 -19.98
C ILE A 103 -0.13 -0.83 -19.77
N SER A 104 -1.36 -0.36 -19.65
CA SER A 104 -1.64 0.98 -19.14
C SER A 104 -1.65 0.92 -17.60
N ALA A 105 -0.84 1.76 -16.96
CA ALA A 105 -0.75 1.88 -15.52
C ALA A 105 -0.74 3.34 -15.07
N GLU A 106 -1.25 3.62 -13.88
CA GLU A 106 -1.45 4.97 -13.37
C GLU A 106 -0.68 5.19 -12.06
N TYR A 107 -0.34 6.45 -11.81
CA TYR A 107 0.14 6.93 -10.53
C TYR A 107 -0.46 8.31 -10.22
N GLY A 108 -0.50 8.70 -8.94
CA GLY A 108 -1.03 9.98 -8.50
C GLY A 108 0.04 11.07 -8.45
N VAL A 109 -0.36 12.32 -8.68
CA VAL A 109 0.45 13.51 -8.41
C VAL A 109 -0.38 14.46 -7.54
N LEU A 110 0.07 14.71 -6.33
CA LEU A 110 -0.57 15.59 -5.38
C LEU A 110 -0.25 17.06 -5.68
N PRO A 111 -1.03 18.03 -5.14
CA PRO A 111 -0.82 19.45 -5.43
C PRO A 111 0.54 19.99 -5.02
N ASP A 112 1.20 19.39 -4.03
CA ASP A 112 2.55 19.73 -3.57
C ASP A 112 3.67 19.13 -4.44
N GLY A 113 3.30 18.40 -5.50
CA GLY A 113 4.23 17.69 -6.39
C GLY A 113 4.67 16.31 -5.89
N THR A 114 4.14 15.83 -4.77
CA THR A 114 4.37 14.45 -4.30
C THR A 114 3.78 13.46 -5.29
N ALA A 115 4.57 12.48 -5.73
CA ALA A 115 4.07 11.35 -6.52
C ALA A 115 3.62 10.22 -5.59
N VAL A 116 2.52 9.56 -5.94
CA VAL A 116 2.00 8.37 -5.24
C VAL A 116 1.94 7.22 -6.21
N VAL A 117 2.69 6.17 -5.96
CA VAL A 117 2.78 4.98 -6.82
C VAL A 117 2.32 3.76 -6.02
N GLU A 118 1.49 2.92 -6.60
CA GLU A 118 1.15 1.61 -6.06
C GLU A 118 1.94 0.52 -6.79
N THR A 119 2.55 -0.38 -6.04
CA THR A 119 3.16 -1.59 -6.62
C THR A 119 2.13 -2.41 -7.41
N ALA A 120 0.88 -2.46 -6.91
CA ALA A 120 -0.21 -3.17 -7.56
C ALA A 120 -0.57 -2.61 -8.95
N ALA A 121 -0.30 -1.33 -9.22
CA ALA A 121 -0.65 -0.69 -10.48
C ALA A 121 0.07 -1.27 -11.71
N ALA A 122 1.31 -1.74 -11.54
CA ALA A 122 2.07 -2.36 -12.62
C ALA A 122 2.61 -3.75 -12.25
N SER A 123 3.09 -3.96 -11.02
CA SER A 123 3.74 -5.21 -10.60
C SER A 123 2.86 -6.03 -9.65
N GLY A 124 1.54 -5.89 -9.74
CA GLY A 124 0.58 -6.48 -8.81
C GLY A 124 -0.12 -7.75 -9.26
N LEU A 125 -0.68 -8.48 -8.27
CA LEU A 125 -1.54 -9.65 -8.50
C LEU A 125 -2.79 -9.34 -9.35
N PRO A 126 -3.42 -8.15 -9.28
CA PRO A 126 -4.55 -7.82 -10.15
C PRO A 126 -4.23 -7.76 -11.64
N ARG A 127 -2.95 -7.70 -12.01
CA ARG A 127 -2.49 -7.71 -13.41
C ARG A 127 -2.36 -9.11 -14.00
N LEU A 128 -2.54 -10.15 -13.16
CA LEU A 128 -2.37 -11.55 -13.54
C LEU A 128 -3.64 -12.35 -13.24
N ARG A 129 -4.02 -13.22 -14.16
CA ARG A 129 -4.98 -14.27 -13.85
C ARG A 129 -4.36 -15.26 -12.85
N PRO A 130 -5.15 -15.95 -12.01
CA PRO A 130 -4.62 -16.89 -11.02
C PRO A 130 -3.63 -17.93 -11.61
N GLU A 131 -3.91 -18.42 -12.80
CA GLU A 131 -3.08 -19.40 -13.51
C GLU A 131 -1.80 -18.84 -14.14
N GLU A 132 -1.68 -17.51 -14.24
CA GLU A 132 -0.49 -16.81 -14.74
C GLU A 132 0.49 -16.43 -13.63
N ARG A 133 0.12 -16.64 -12.35
CA ARG A 133 0.96 -16.27 -11.22
C ARG A 133 2.24 -17.08 -11.21
N ASP A 134 3.36 -16.39 -11.24
CA ASP A 134 4.70 -16.97 -11.28
C ASP A 134 5.66 -16.14 -10.42
N ALA A 135 5.70 -16.41 -9.12
CA ALA A 135 6.56 -15.71 -8.17
C ALA A 135 8.05 -15.80 -8.51
N PHE A 136 8.46 -16.83 -9.29
CA PHE A 136 9.86 -17.08 -9.62
C PHE A 136 10.37 -16.17 -10.76
N HIS A 137 9.52 -15.87 -11.73
CA HIS A 137 9.88 -15.06 -12.90
C HIS A 137 9.27 -13.64 -12.88
N ALA A 138 8.24 -13.41 -12.07
CA ALA A 138 7.61 -12.10 -11.97
C ALA A 138 8.61 -11.01 -11.57
N THR A 139 8.49 -9.84 -12.20
CA THR A 139 9.41 -8.71 -12.01
C THR A 139 8.72 -7.45 -11.57
N SER A 140 9.42 -6.66 -10.76
CA SER A 140 9.01 -5.33 -10.30
C SER A 140 9.39 -4.19 -11.27
N CYS A 141 9.84 -4.49 -12.50
CA CYS A 141 10.25 -3.47 -13.48
C CYS A 141 9.17 -2.42 -13.72
N GLY A 142 7.89 -2.82 -13.90
CA GLY A 142 6.81 -1.87 -14.17
C GLY A 142 6.61 -0.84 -13.06
N THR A 143 6.76 -1.24 -11.80
CA THR A 143 6.77 -0.28 -10.69
C THR A 143 7.94 0.69 -10.80
N GLY A 144 9.13 0.19 -11.19
CA GLY A 144 10.30 1.03 -11.47
C GLY A 144 10.03 2.05 -12.59
N GLU A 145 9.29 1.66 -13.63
CA GLU A 145 8.94 2.54 -14.76
C GLU A 145 7.99 3.67 -14.33
N LEU A 146 6.99 3.38 -13.47
CA LEU A 146 6.13 4.40 -12.89
C LEU A 146 6.94 5.40 -12.06
N ILE A 147 7.82 4.91 -11.19
CA ILE A 147 8.71 5.74 -10.36
C ILE A 147 9.62 6.60 -11.24
N ARG A 148 10.28 5.99 -12.22
CA ARG A 148 11.17 6.71 -13.12
C ARG A 148 10.45 7.83 -13.87
N HIS A 149 9.28 7.54 -14.42
CA HIS A 149 8.46 8.56 -15.09
C HIS A 149 8.10 9.72 -14.16
N ALA A 150 7.68 9.42 -12.91
CA ALA A 150 7.37 10.46 -11.93
C ALA A 150 8.60 11.35 -11.62
N LEU A 151 9.78 10.74 -11.44
CA LEU A 151 11.03 11.45 -11.20
C LEU A 151 11.44 12.35 -12.37
N GLU A 152 11.32 11.85 -13.61
CA GLU A 152 11.60 12.59 -14.84
C GLU A 152 10.62 13.79 -15.03
N HIS A 153 9.41 13.69 -14.45
CA HIS A 153 8.41 14.77 -14.47
C HIS A 153 8.42 15.64 -13.20
N GLY A 154 9.51 15.61 -12.45
CA GLY A 154 9.80 16.59 -11.41
C GLY A 154 9.45 16.17 -9.99
N ALA A 155 8.98 14.95 -9.73
CA ALA A 155 8.75 14.47 -8.37
C ALA A 155 10.06 14.49 -7.56
N ARG A 156 9.99 15.00 -6.31
CA ARG A 156 11.09 15.02 -5.33
C ARG A 156 10.69 14.39 -4.01
N ARG A 157 9.45 14.02 -3.89
CA ARG A 157 8.89 13.20 -2.82
C ARG A 157 8.01 12.15 -3.47
N LEU A 158 8.15 10.90 -3.05
CA LEU A 158 7.40 9.79 -3.61
C LEU A 158 6.92 8.86 -2.50
N ILE A 159 5.62 8.60 -2.50
CA ILE A 159 4.97 7.59 -1.66
C ILE A 159 4.80 6.34 -2.50
N LEU A 160 5.32 5.21 -2.04
CA LEU A 160 5.18 3.91 -2.70
C LEU A 160 4.35 2.97 -1.83
N GLY A 161 3.16 2.65 -2.28
CA GLY A 161 2.32 1.62 -1.68
C GLY A 161 2.81 0.22 -2.05
N LEU A 162 3.08 -0.62 -1.05
CA LEU A 162 3.69 -1.93 -1.23
C LEU A 162 2.69 -3.09 -1.30
N GLY A 163 1.42 -2.84 -1.01
CA GLY A 163 0.38 -3.85 -1.03
C GLY A 163 0.12 -4.46 -2.41
N GLY A 164 -0.43 -5.68 -2.44
CA GLY A 164 -0.92 -6.32 -3.67
C GLY A 164 0.14 -6.79 -4.67
N SER A 165 1.44 -6.83 -4.34
CA SER A 165 2.52 -7.23 -5.24
C SER A 165 2.42 -8.69 -5.71
N ALA A 166 2.78 -8.96 -6.98
CA ALA A 166 2.92 -10.31 -7.55
C ALA A 166 4.37 -10.83 -7.55
N THR A 167 5.33 -10.02 -7.18
CA THR A 167 6.77 -10.26 -7.35
C THR A 167 7.44 -10.77 -6.09
N THR A 168 8.53 -11.54 -6.24
CA THR A 168 9.44 -11.95 -5.16
C THR A 168 10.88 -11.81 -5.66
N ASP A 169 11.17 -10.69 -6.34
CA ASP A 169 12.45 -10.42 -7.00
C ASP A 169 13.41 -9.55 -6.18
N GLY A 170 13.14 -9.37 -4.88
CA GLY A 170 13.97 -8.52 -4.03
C GLY A 170 13.92 -7.04 -4.41
N GLY A 171 12.96 -6.62 -5.25
CA GLY A 171 12.94 -5.28 -5.84
C GLY A 171 13.99 -5.06 -6.92
N MET A 172 14.62 -6.14 -7.42
CA MET A 172 15.67 -6.06 -8.43
C MET A 172 15.19 -5.37 -9.70
N GLY A 173 14.01 -5.75 -10.22
CA GLY A 173 13.48 -5.17 -11.45
C GLY A 173 13.26 -3.65 -11.33
N LEU A 174 12.65 -3.21 -10.24
CA LEU A 174 12.48 -1.79 -9.94
C LEU A 174 13.83 -1.06 -9.88
N ALA A 175 14.80 -1.60 -9.14
CA ALA A 175 16.11 -0.99 -8.98
C ALA A 175 16.90 -0.95 -10.29
N GLN A 176 16.78 -1.98 -11.15
CA GLN A 176 17.38 -1.99 -12.50
C GLN A 176 16.85 -0.85 -13.37
N VAL A 177 15.56 -0.58 -13.35
CA VAL A 177 14.96 0.55 -14.10
C VAL A 177 15.49 1.89 -13.59
N LEU A 178 15.82 1.99 -12.30
CA LEU A 178 16.39 3.19 -11.70
C LEU A 178 17.92 3.27 -11.79
N GLY A 179 18.57 2.31 -12.48
CA GLY A 179 19.98 2.36 -12.82
C GLY A 179 20.90 1.55 -11.90
N VAL A 180 20.37 0.67 -11.05
CA VAL A 180 21.18 -0.30 -10.31
C VAL A 180 21.49 -1.51 -11.20
N ALA A 181 22.75 -1.92 -11.32
CA ALA A 181 23.13 -3.11 -12.04
C ALA A 181 23.31 -4.30 -11.11
N PHE A 182 22.69 -5.43 -11.46
CA PHE A 182 22.83 -6.71 -10.77
C PHE A 182 23.56 -7.68 -11.70
N LEU A 183 24.76 -8.11 -11.32
CA LEU A 183 25.68 -8.84 -12.19
C LEU A 183 26.00 -10.22 -11.62
N ASP A 184 26.14 -11.21 -12.52
CA ASP A 184 26.65 -12.53 -12.17
C ASP A 184 28.20 -12.53 -12.05
N ALA A 185 28.79 -13.72 -11.80
CA ALA A 185 30.23 -13.87 -11.63
C ALA A 185 31.05 -13.53 -12.90
N ASP A 186 30.41 -13.62 -14.08
CA ASP A 186 31.05 -13.27 -15.35
C ASP A 186 30.84 -11.78 -15.71
N GLY A 187 30.20 -11.00 -14.83
CA GLY A 187 29.90 -9.58 -15.06
C GLY A 187 28.73 -9.34 -15.99
N LYS A 188 27.92 -10.35 -16.28
CA LYS A 188 26.73 -10.25 -17.11
C LYS A 188 25.53 -9.83 -16.27
N ALA A 189 24.70 -8.91 -16.79
CA ALA A 189 23.48 -8.48 -16.13
C ALA A 189 22.49 -9.65 -15.93
N LEU A 190 21.90 -9.71 -14.73
CA LEU A 190 20.86 -10.69 -14.42
C LEU A 190 19.57 -10.34 -15.16
N ALA A 191 18.91 -11.39 -15.66
CA ALA A 191 17.55 -11.27 -16.20
C ALA A 191 16.57 -10.92 -15.06
N PRO A 192 15.44 -10.25 -15.37
CA PRO A 192 14.38 -10.01 -14.40
C PRO A 192 13.86 -11.29 -13.75
N GLY A 193 13.27 -11.16 -12.55
CA GLY A 193 12.68 -12.25 -11.77
C GLY A 193 13.54 -12.75 -10.63
N GLY A 194 12.88 -13.13 -9.53
CA GLY A 194 13.53 -13.49 -8.26
C GLY A 194 14.50 -14.66 -8.34
N GLY A 195 14.18 -15.68 -9.18
CA GLY A 195 15.06 -16.83 -9.39
C GLY A 195 16.45 -16.47 -9.92
N SER A 196 16.59 -15.35 -10.62
CA SER A 196 17.88 -14.87 -11.15
C SER A 196 18.86 -14.45 -10.06
N LEU A 197 18.37 -14.01 -8.89
CA LEU A 197 19.19 -13.58 -7.76
C LEU A 197 20.09 -14.69 -7.21
N ALA A 198 19.78 -15.95 -7.47
CA ALA A 198 20.63 -17.08 -7.11
C ALA A 198 22.04 -16.99 -7.72
N ARG A 199 22.19 -16.30 -8.86
CA ARG A 199 23.47 -16.08 -9.55
C ARG A 199 24.13 -14.74 -9.27
N LEU A 200 23.51 -13.92 -8.42
CA LEU A 200 24.04 -12.59 -8.11
C LEU A 200 25.44 -12.68 -7.50
N ALA A 201 26.38 -11.95 -8.10
CA ALA A 201 27.72 -11.84 -7.60
C ALA A 201 28.14 -10.40 -7.25
N ARG A 202 27.60 -9.41 -7.97
CA ARG A 202 27.96 -8.00 -7.79
C ARG A 202 26.78 -7.08 -8.02
N ILE A 203 26.74 -5.98 -7.27
CA ILE A 203 25.80 -4.87 -7.44
C ILE A 203 26.59 -3.60 -7.72
N GLU A 204 26.17 -2.84 -8.74
CA GLU A 204 26.75 -1.54 -9.07
C GLU A 204 25.68 -0.46 -8.98
N THR A 205 25.99 0.67 -8.35
CA THR A 205 25.03 1.75 -8.08
C THR A 205 25.42 3.07 -8.74
N ASP A 206 26.51 3.11 -9.50
CA ASP A 206 27.04 4.36 -10.08
C ASP A 206 26.09 4.98 -11.12
N ALA A 207 25.29 4.15 -11.80
CA ALA A 207 24.35 4.55 -12.83
C ALA A 207 22.94 4.87 -12.30
N ILE A 208 22.74 4.94 -10.99
CA ILE A 208 21.44 5.38 -10.43
C ILE A 208 21.09 6.75 -10.98
N VAL A 209 19.84 6.85 -11.51
CA VAL A 209 19.35 8.09 -12.09
C VAL A 209 19.45 9.25 -11.10
N PRO A 210 20.00 10.41 -11.49
CA PRO A 210 20.28 11.51 -10.54
C PRO A 210 19.04 11.95 -9.75
N GLN A 211 17.88 11.98 -10.41
CA GLN A 211 16.62 12.38 -9.79
C GLN A 211 16.23 11.49 -8.60
N ALA A 212 16.62 10.20 -8.61
CA ALA A 212 16.34 9.30 -7.49
C ALA A 212 17.22 9.60 -6.26
N LYS A 213 18.41 10.18 -6.46
CA LYS A 213 19.30 10.58 -5.36
C LYS A 213 18.77 11.79 -4.59
N ASP A 214 18.02 12.65 -5.28
CA ASP A 214 17.45 13.89 -4.72
C ASP A 214 15.99 13.71 -4.27
N CYS A 215 15.42 12.50 -4.38
CA CYS A 215 14.04 12.21 -4.04
C CYS A 215 13.93 11.61 -2.63
N THR A 216 12.95 12.07 -1.86
CA THR A 216 12.57 11.43 -0.60
C THR A 216 11.57 10.32 -0.90
N PHE A 217 11.91 9.07 -0.56
CA PHE A 217 11.04 7.92 -0.73
C PHE A 217 10.40 7.50 0.57
N ILE A 218 9.08 7.33 0.56
CA ILE A 218 8.26 6.87 1.67
C ILE A 218 7.56 5.59 1.25
N LEU A 219 7.69 4.54 2.04
CA LEU A 219 7.04 3.25 1.82
C LEU A 219 5.79 3.17 2.70
N ALA A 220 4.62 3.15 2.07
CA ALA A 220 3.34 3.00 2.74
C ALA A 220 3.06 1.50 2.94
N CYS A 221 3.30 0.98 4.14
CA CYS A 221 3.13 -0.44 4.45
C CYS A 221 3.26 -0.71 5.95
N ASP A 222 2.40 -1.59 6.46
CA ASP A 222 2.41 -2.01 7.86
C ASP A 222 3.03 -3.40 8.07
N VAL A 223 3.49 -4.06 6.98
CA VAL A 223 4.18 -5.36 7.02
C VAL A 223 5.57 -5.21 7.63
N ARG A 224 5.90 -6.09 8.60
CA ARG A 224 7.19 -6.09 9.31
C ARG A 224 8.12 -7.25 8.95
N ASN A 225 7.71 -8.12 8.05
CA ASN A 225 8.49 -9.29 7.65
C ASN A 225 9.88 -8.89 7.13
N GLN A 226 10.90 -9.62 7.58
CA GLN A 226 12.26 -9.51 7.05
C GLN A 226 12.34 -10.10 5.63
N LEU A 227 13.46 -9.88 4.95
CA LEU A 227 13.63 -10.34 3.56
C LEU A 227 13.61 -11.86 3.44
N CYS A 228 14.29 -12.57 4.32
CA CYS A 228 14.56 -14.02 4.25
C CYS A 228 14.12 -14.76 5.49
N GLY A 229 14.09 -16.10 5.41
CA GLY A 229 13.80 -17.01 6.50
C GLY A 229 12.34 -17.45 6.54
N THR A 230 11.97 -18.15 7.62
CA THR A 230 10.64 -18.77 7.77
C THR A 230 9.49 -17.77 7.79
N GLU A 231 9.76 -16.53 8.15
CA GLU A 231 8.82 -15.40 8.12
C GLU A 231 9.21 -14.36 7.07
N GLY A 232 10.09 -14.73 6.13
CA GLY A 232 10.56 -13.87 5.06
C GLY A 232 9.59 -13.75 3.88
N ALA A 233 9.98 -12.91 2.92
CA ALA A 233 9.17 -12.58 1.75
C ALA A 233 8.70 -13.81 0.95
N ALA A 234 9.60 -14.76 0.70
CA ALA A 234 9.28 -15.95 -0.08
C ALA A 234 8.37 -16.90 0.70
N ALA A 235 8.68 -17.16 1.98
CA ALA A 235 7.96 -18.12 2.81
C ALA A 235 6.51 -17.68 3.06
N VAL A 236 6.31 -16.42 3.45
CA VAL A 236 4.99 -15.91 3.84
C VAL A 236 4.14 -15.55 2.62
N PHE A 237 4.70 -14.87 1.63
CA PHE A 237 3.93 -14.29 0.52
C PHE A 237 4.10 -15.03 -0.81
N GLY A 238 5.10 -15.91 -0.96
CA GLY A 238 5.35 -16.67 -2.19
C GLY A 238 4.17 -17.53 -2.65
N PRO A 239 3.52 -18.31 -1.75
CA PRO A 239 2.42 -19.19 -2.14
C PRO A 239 1.24 -18.46 -2.81
N GLN A 240 0.80 -17.31 -2.30
CA GLN A 240 -0.28 -16.52 -2.91
C GLN A 240 0.09 -15.93 -4.27
N LYS A 241 1.41 -15.82 -4.55
CA LYS A 241 1.98 -15.33 -5.82
C LYS A 241 2.28 -16.47 -6.81
N GLY A 242 1.86 -17.71 -6.48
CA GLY A 242 1.97 -18.87 -7.34
C GLY A 242 3.24 -19.70 -7.16
N ALA A 243 4.05 -19.46 -6.10
CA ALA A 243 5.23 -20.30 -5.83
C ALA A 243 4.82 -21.66 -5.27
N THR A 244 5.41 -22.74 -5.81
CA THR A 244 5.36 -24.07 -5.18
C THR A 244 6.26 -24.10 -3.94
N PRO A 245 6.09 -25.08 -3.01
CA PRO A 245 6.98 -25.20 -1.85
C PRO A 245 8.47 -25.27 -2.23
N GLU A 246 8.81 -25.94 -3.33
CA GLU A 246 10.18 -26.03 -3.83
C GLU A 246 10.66 -24.67 -4.34
N GLN A 247 9.82 -23.92 -5.05
CA GLN A 247 10.13 -22.57 -5.51
C GLN A 247 10.27 -21.58 -4.35
N VAL A 248 9.48 -21.71 -3.27
CA VAL A 248 9.63 -20.90 -2.05
C VAL A 248 11.03 -21.09 -1.47
N ALA A 249 11.51 -22.33 -1.35
CA ALA A 249 12.85 -22.60 -0.83
C ALA A 249 13.96 -22.01 -1.72
N LEU A 250 13.81 -22.12 -3.06
CA LEU A 250 14.76 -21.56 -4.02
C LEU A 250 14.76 -20.03 -3.99
N LEU A 251 13.60 -19.41 -3.90
CA LEU A 251 13.47 -17.95 -3.79
C LEU A 251 14.07 -17.43 -2.48
N ASP A 252 13.85 -18.12 -1.35
CA ASP A 252 14.44 -17.73 -0.07
C ASP A 252 15.98 -17.80 -0.11
N GLN A 253 16.53 -18.84 -0.73
CA GLN A 253 17.98 -18.95 -0.97
C GLN A 253 18.50 -17.82 -1.87
N ALA A 254 17.77 -17.48 -2.93
CA ALA A 254 18.12 -16.41 -3.86
C ALA A 254 18.10 -15.04 -3.15
N LEU A 255 17.08 -14.77 -2.34
CA LEU A 255 16.99 -13.57 -1.52
C LEU A 255 18.08 -13.52 -0.43
N SER A 256 18.44 -14.68 0.17
CA SER A 256 19.55 -14.77 1.11
C SER A 256 20.90 -14.47 0.45
N ARG A 257 21.10 -14.91 -0.79
CA ARG A 257 22.26 -14.53 -1.60
C ARG A 257 22.30 -13.02 -1.82
N TYR A 258 21.17 -12.44 -2.21
CA TYR A 258 21.05 -10.99 -2.38
C TYR A 258 21.39 -10.23 -1.10
N ALA A 259 20.83 -10.63 0.05
CA ALA A 259 21.16 -10.05 1.36
C ALA A 259 22.66 -10.11 1.66
N SER A 260 23.31 -11.25 1.36
CA SER A 260 24.77 -11.42 1.57
C SER A 260 25.57 -10.46 0.69
N VAL A 261 25.18 -10.27 -0.57
CA VAL A 261 25.86 -9.33 -1.48
C VAL A 261 25.66 -7.88 -1.04
N LEU A 262 24.44 -7.49 -0.63
CA LEU A 262 24.15 -6.17 -0.07
C LEU A 262 25.04 -5.87 1.15
N SER A 263 25.12 -6.81 2.09
CA SER A 263 25.92 -6.65 3.29
C SER A 263 27.42 -6.55 2.97
N SER A 264 27.95 -7.46 2.13
CA SER A 264 29.38 -7.52 1.85
C SER A 264 29.91 -6.38 0.99
N GLN A 265 29.11 -5.85 0.04
CA GLN A 265 29.55 -4.84 -0.90
C GLN A 265 29.13 -3.43 -0.53
N LEU A 266 27.95 -3.26 0.05
CA LEU A 266 27.38 -1.96 0.40
C LEU A 266 27.36 -1.71 1.92
N GLY A 267 27.77 -2.69 2.74
CA GLY A 267 27.68 -2.59 4.19
C GLY A 267 26.23 -2.46 4.70
N SER A 268 25.24 -2.88 3.89
CA SER A 268 23.84 -2.69 4.19
C SER A 268 23.26 -3.87 5.00
N ASP A 269 22.59 -3.57 6.09
CA ASP A 269 21.87 -4.48 6.96
C ASP A 269 20.35 -4.53 6.66
N THR A 270 19.92 -3.86 5.58
CA THR A 270 18.49 -3.63 5.27
C THR A 270 17.68 -4.91 5.16
N ALA A 271 18.27 -6.04 4.76
CA ALA A 271 17.60 -7.32 4.65
C ALA A 271 17.03 -7.82 5.98
N GLN A 272 17.58 -7.39 7.11
CA GLN A 272 17.19 -7.78 8.47
C GLN A 272 16.24 -6.77 9.12
N ARG A 273 15.95 -5.65 8.47
CA ARG A 273 15.05 -4.63 8.98
C ARG A 273 13.59 -5.03 8.80
N ASP A 274 12.75 -4.53 9.68
CA ASP A 274 11.31 -4.61 9.55
C ASP A 274 10.87 -4.04 8.20
N GLY A 275 9.98 -4.74 7.51
CA GLY A 275 9.48 -4.34 6.20
C GLY A 275 10.38 -4.68 5.01
N ALA A 276 11.58 -5.24 5.23
CA ALA A 276 12.48 -5.61 4.12
C ALA A 276 11.83 -6.62 3.16
N GLY A 277 11.00 -7.54 3.69
CA GLY A 277 10.26 -8.53 2.91
C GLY A 277 9.01 -8.01 2.22
N ALA A 278 8.57 -6.80 2.55
CA ALA A 278 7.37 -6.21 1.95
C ALA A 278 7.46 -6.17 0.42
N ALA A 279 6.35 -6.47 -0.24
CA ALA A 279 6.25 -6.56 -1.69
C ALA A 279 7.33 -7.46 -2.33
N GLY A 280 7.66 -8.60 -1.67
CA GLY A 280 8.63 -9.55 -2.20
C GLY A 280 10.06 -9.03 -2.23
N GLY A 281 10.40 -8.10 -1.33
CA GLY A 281 11.71 -7.50 -1.16
C GLY A 281 11.89 -6.11 -1.78
N ILE A 282 10.83 -5.51 -2.36
CA ILE A 282 10.88 -4.11 -2.81
C ILE A 282 11.26 -3.21 -1.63
N GLY A 283 10.72 -3.47 -0.41
CA GLY A 283 11.10 -2.75 0.80
C GLY A 283 12.60 -2.74 1.04
N CYS A 284 13.26 -3.90 0.93
CA CYS A 284 14.71 -4.03 1.06
C CYS A 284 15.47 -3.19 0.02
N ALA A 285 15.11 -3.29 -1.26
CA ALA A 285 15.75 -2.53 -2.33
C ALA A 285 15.62 -1.02 -2.13
N MET A 286 14.41 -0.56 -1.81
CA MET A 286 14.13 0.86 -1.61
C MET A 286 14.89 1.45 -0.42
N MET A 287 15.02 0.69 0.68
CA MET A 287 15.86 1.11 1.80
C MET A 287 17.36 1.11 1.42
N ALA A 288 17.84 0.03 0.75
CA ALA A 288 19.26 -0.15 0.48
C ALA A 288 19.84 0.85 -0.52
N PHE A 289 19.09 1.14 -1.60
CA PHE A 289 19.59 1.95 -2.72
C PHE A 289 19.11 3.40 -2.68
N PHE A 290 17.96 3.66 -2.08
CA PHE A 290 17.30 4.97 -2.17
C PHE A 290 17.01 5.59 -0.80
N GLY A 291 17.41 4.94 0.30
CA GLY A 291 17.26 5.48 1.65
C GLY A 291 15.80 5.66 2.08
N ALA A 292 14.88 4.85 1.53
CA ALA A 292 13.47 4.96 1.83
C ALA A 292 13.16 4.69 3.30
N SER A 293 12.14 5.37 3.83
CA SER A 293 11.59 5.19 5.17
C SER A 293 10.18 4.64 5.11
N PHE A 294 9.79 3.85 6.14
CA PHE A 294 8.42 3.34 6.27
C PHE A 294 7.54 4.34 7.01
N LEU A 295 6.31 4.48 6.54
CA LEU A 295 5.19 5.08 7.26
C LEU A 295 3.97 4.16 7.13
N SER A 296 3.09 4.19 8.13
CA SER A 296 1.81 3.49 8.06
C SER A 296 0.99 4.03 6.88
N GLY A 297 0.49 3.12 6.05
CA GLY A 297 -0.32 3.49 4.88
C GLY A 297 -1.61 4.18 5.29
N ILE A 298 -2.27 3.66 6.31
CA ILE A 298 -3.52 4.23 6.82
C ILE A 298 -3.31 5.63 7.42
N ASP A 299 -2.21 5.85 8.17
CA ASP A 299 -1.93 7.16 8.77
C ASP A 299 -1.70 8.22 7.69
N LEU A 300 -0.97 7.88 6.61
CA LEU A 300 -0.76 8.78 5.48
C LEU A 300 -2.09 9.22 4.83
N VAL A 301 -3.03 8.30 4.65
CA VAL A 301 -4.33 8.61 4.05
C VAL A 301 -5.20 9.41 5.01
N LEU A 302 -5.25 9.03 6.28
CA LEU A 302 -6.03 9.73 7.30
C LEU A 302 -5.55 11.16 7.52
N ASP A 303 -4.22 11.37 7.54
CA ASP A 303 -3.63 12.71 7.66
C ASP A 303 -3.95 13.57 6.44
N ALA A 304 -3.78 13.02 5.23
CA ALA A 304 -4.09 13.73 3.99
C ALA A 304 -5.59 14.10 3.88
N ALA A 305 -6.47 13.24 4.38
CA ALA A 305 -7.91 13.46 4.41
C ALA A 305 -8.38 14.38 5.56
N GLY A 306 -7.48 14.80 6.44
CA GLY A 306 -7.82 15.63 7.61
C GLY A 306 -8.74 14.92 8.60
N PHE A 307 -8.62 13.59 8.74
CA PHE A 307 -9.49 12.76 9.58
C PHE A 307 -9.57 13.26 11.02
N SER A 308 -8.44 13.63 11.62
CA SER A 308 -8.39 14.15 13.00
C SER A 308 -9.26 15.39 13.21
N THR A 309 -9.37 16.25 12.19
CA THR A 309 -10.25 17.41 12.21
C THR A 309 -11.70 17.00 11.94
N ALA A 310 -11.91 16.08 11.00
CA ALA A 310 -13.25 15.63 10.62
C ALA A 310 -13.94 14.90 11.77
N VAL A 311 -13.23 14.05 12.53
CA VAL A 311 -13.79 13.27 13.64
C VAL A 311 -14.15 14.11 14.86
N ALA A 312 -13.62 15.32 14.96
CA ALA A 312 -13.95 16.21 16.06
C ALA A 312 -15.45 16.54 16.08
N GLY A 313 -16.12 16.22 17.19
CA GLY A 313 -17.56 16.41 17.37
C GLY A 313 -18.43 15.42 16.58
N ALA A 314 -17.88 14.31 16.12
CA ALA A 314 -18.66 13.24 15.53
C ALA A 314 -19.41 12.42 16.59
N ASP A 315 -20.67 12.08 16.31
CA ASP A 315 -21.50 11.23 17.15
C ASP A 315 -21.27 9.75 16.87
N LEU A 316 -20.90 9.43 15.62
CA LEU A 316 -20.68 8.06 15.15
C LEU A 316 -19.54 8.01 14.14
N VAL A 317 -18.71 6.97 14.22
CA VAL A 317 -17.74 6.61 13.21
C VAL A 317 -18.08 5.22 12.68
N LEU A 318 -18.27 5.10 11.37
CA LEU A 318 -18.42 3.83 10.67
C LEU A 318 -17.13 3.52 9.94
N THR A 319 -16.63 2.31 10.12
CA THR A 319 -15.46 1.80 9.39
C THR A 319 -15.75 0.41 8.84
N GLY A 320 -14.92 -0.03 7.91
CA GLY A 320 -15.04 -1.36 7.33
C GLY A 320 -13.88 -1.68 6.41
N GLU A 321 -13.61 -2.96 6.28
CA GLU A 321 -12.59 -3.52 5.41
C GLU A 321 -13.03 -4.90 4.90
N GLY A 322 -12.37 -5.39 3.84
CA GLY A 322 -12.74 -6.66 3.20
C GLY A 322 -12.48 -7.90 4.05
N ARG A 323 -11.57 -7.82 5.04
CA ARG A 323 -11.21 -8.94 5.91
C ARG A 323 -10.70 -8.43 7.26
N LEU A 324 -11.34 -8.91 8.32
CA LEU A 324 -10.85 -8.70 9.68
C LEU A 324 -10.05 -9.93 10.11
N ASP A 325 -8.78 -9.79 10.37
CA ASP A 325 -7.90 -10.83 10.88
C ASP A 325 -6.94 -10.30 11.97
N ALA A 326 -5.99 -11.12 12.40
CA ALA A 326 -5.08 -10.78 13.49
C ALA A 326 -3.70 -10.24 13.00
N GLN A 327 -3.62 -9.81 11.77
CA GLN A 327 -2.39 -9.25 11.22
C GLN A 327 -2.17 -7.82 11.69
#